data_bbe4a2356a121e5109239a767732e046
#
_entry.id   bbe4a2356a121e5109239a767732e046
#
_cell.length_a   1.000
_cell.length_b   1.000
_cell.length_c   1.000
_cell.angle_alpha   90.00
_cell.angle_beta   90.00
_cell.angle_gamma   90.00
#
_symmetry.space_group_name_H-M   'P 1'
#
loop_
_entity.id
_entity.type
_entity.pdbx_description
1 polymer ?
#
loop_
_entity_poly.entity_id
_entity_poly.type
_entity_poly.pdbx_seq_one_letter_code
_entity_poly.pdbx_strand_id
1 'polypeptide(L)'
;MVFASNVTEEEIKKERSIARELRQSTWWKRKCADGTCYYCNSRVPAKLLTMDHIVPLVRGGKSVKSNIVTACKACNNKKKYLLPMEWEEYLLDLT
;
A
#
# COMPACT_ATOMS: atom_id res chain seq x y z
N MET A 1 -6.21 -19.62 -0.51
CA MET A 1 -7.12 -18.50 -0.74
C MET A 1 -7.29 -18.25 -2.22
N VAL A 2 -8.52 -18.13 -2.67
CA VAL A 2 -8.80 -17.81 -4.05
C VAL A 2 -8.98 -16.30 -4.17
N PHE A 3 -8.24 -15.70 -5.09
CA PHE A 3 -8.43 -14.28 -5.39
C PHE A 3 -9.64 -14.20 -6.33
N ALA A 4 -10.72 -13.61 -5.84
CA ALA A 4 -11.94 -13.44 -6.63
C ALA A 4 -11.81 -12.26 -7.62
N SER A 5 -10.60 -11.88 -7.92
CA SER A 5 -10.32 -10.72 -8.75
C SER A 5 -10.25 -11.13 -10.22
N ASN A 6 -10.90 -10.35 -11.08
CA ASN A 6 -10.81 -10.53 -12.53
C ASN A 6 -9.66 -9.71 -13.12
N VAL A 7 -8.77 -9.21 -12.28
CA VAL A 7 -7.65 -8.38 -12.72
C VAL A 7 -6.66 -9.21 -13.53
N THR A 8 -6.23 -8.68 -14.67
CA THR A 8 -5.26 -9.33 -15.53
C THR A 8 -3.83 -8.92 -15.17
N GLU A 9 -2.86 -9.72 -15.60
CA GLU A 9 -1.45 -9.37 -15.41
C GLU A 9 -1.10 -8.04 -16.10
N GLU A 10 -1.73 -7.78 -17.25
CA GLU A 10 -1.50 -6.54 -17.99
C GLU A 10 -2.00 -5.34 -17.20
N GLU A 11 -3.16 -5.46 -16.57
CA GLU A 11 -3.71 -4.40 -15.72
C GLU A 11 -2.80 -4.14 -14.53
N ILE A 12 -2.31 -5.20 -13.88
CA ILE A 12 -1.39 -5.08 -12.74
C ILE A 12 -0.12 -4.38 -13.19
N LYS A 13 0.42 -4.76 -14.33
CA LYS A 13 1.63 -4.16 -14.87
C LYS A 13 1.45 -2.67 -15.14
N LYS A 14 0.30 -2.31 -15.70
CA LYS A 14 -0.05 -0.92 -15.97
C LYS A 14 -0.12 -0.13 -14.66
N GLU A 15 -0.78 -0.69 -13.65
CA GLU A 15 -0.91 -0.02 -12.36
C GLU A 15 0.44 0.13 -11.66
N ARG A 16 1.32 -0.85 -11.79
CA ARG A 16 2.68 -0.74 -11.26
C ARG A 16 3.46 0.38 -11.92
N SER A 17 3.26 0.56 -13.22
CA SER A 17 3.91 1.63 -13.98
C SER A 17 3.42 3.00 -13.47
N ILE A 18 2.11 3.14 -13.26
CA ILE A 18 1.54 4.38 -12.72
C ILE A 18 2.09 4.64 -11.32
N ALA A 19 2.17 3.60 -10.48
CA ALA A 19 2.73 3.73 -9.12
C ALA A 19 4.18 4.21 -9.16
N ARG A 20 4.97 3.71 -10.11
CA ARG A 20 6.36 4.11 -10.26
C ARG A 20 6.46 5.60 -10.60
N GLU A 21 5.58 6.10 -11.47
CA GLU A 21 5.53 7.52 -11.78
C GLU A 21 5.12 8.35 -10.56
N LEU A 22 4.15 7.88 -9.80
CA LEU A 22 3.69 8.56 -8.59
C LEU A 22 4.80 8.68 -7.55
N ARG A 23 5.70 7.68 -7.45
CA ARG A 23 6.84 7.75 -6.53
C ARG A 23 7.79 8.88 -6.86
N GLN A 24 7.82 9.33 -8.12
CA GLN A 24 8.65 10.44 -8.54
C GLN A 24 7.96 11.80 -8.31
N SER A 25 6.68 11.79 -7.97
CA SER A 25 5.89 13.00 -7.88
C SER A 25 6.12 13.77 -6.58
N THR A 26 5.88 15.07 -6.65
CA THR A 26 5.94 15.94 -5.47
C THR A 26 4.91 15.52 -4.42
N TRP A 27 3.74 15.05 -4.87
CA TRP A 27 2.70 14.55 -3.98
C TRP A 27 3.22 13.43 -3.08
N TRP A 28 3.91 12.45 -3.67
CA TRP A 28 4.45 11.33 -2.89
C TRP A 28 5.55 11.77 -1.94
N LYS A 29 6.43 12.64 -2.42
CA LYS A 29 7.52 13.15 -1.60
C LYS A 29 7.01 13.90 -0.37
N ARG A 30 5.93 14.66 -0.54
CA ARG A 30 5.28 15.36 0.57
C ARG A 30 4.65 14.39 1.56
N LYS A 31 4.01 13.34 1.08
CA LYS A 31 3.46 12.30 1.94
C LYS A 31 4.54 11.65 2.79
N CYS A 32 5.66 11.32 2.18
CA CYS A 32 6.79 10.74 2.91
C CYS A 32 7.39 11.70 3.93
N ALA A 33 7.36 13.00 3.63
CA ALA A 33 7.91 14.00 4.53
C ALA A 33 7.17 14.07 5.86
N ASP A 34 5.88 13.70 5.89
CA ASP A 34 5.12 13.61 7.14
C ASP A 34 5.70 12.53 8.07
N GLY A 35 6.38 11.54 7.51
CA GLY A 35 7.08 10.55 8.29
C GLY A 35 6.21 9.61 9.10
N THR A 36 4.95 9.39 8.70
CA THR A 36 4.01 8.59 9.48
C THR A 36 3.53 7.38 8.70
N CYS A 37 3.59 6.21 9.33
CA CYS A 37 3.00 5.00 8.79
C CYS A 37 1.48 5.06 8.93
N TYR A 38 0.78 4.84 7.83
CA TYR A 38 -0.69 4.85 7.81
C TYR A 38 -1.29 3.79 8.74
N TYR A 39 -0.63 2.64 8.87
CA TYR A 39 -1.19 1.51 9.61
C TYR A 39 -0.91 1.53 11.10
N CYS A 40 0.30 1.85 11.52
CA CYS A 40 0.67 1.81 12.93
C CYS A 40 0.93 3.19 13.54
N ASN A 41 0.86 4.24 12.72
CA ASN A 41 1.10 5.62 13.13
C ASN A 41 2.50 5.91 13.68
N SER A 42 3.44 4.98 13.50
CA SER A 42 4.83 5.20 13.89
C SER A 42 5.45 6.26 13.02
N ARG A 43 6.32 7.06 13.61
CA ARG A 43 7.09 8.04 12.85
C ARG A 43 8.36 7.37 12.33
N VAL A 44 8.58 7.54 11.04
CA VAL A 44 9.67 6.86 10.33
C VAL A 44 10.32 7.88 9.39
N PRO A 45 11.65 7.91 9.29
CA PRO A 45 12.31 8.78 8.31
C PRO A 45 11.75 8.56 6.91
N ALA A 46 11.58 9.65 6.16
CA ALA A 46 10.96 9.61 4.83
C ALA A 46 11.55 8.51 3.94
N LYS A 47 12.86 8.35 3.96
CA LYS A 47 13.55 7.36 3.12
C LYS A 47 13.26 5.92 3.50
N LEU A 48 12.69 5.68 4.68
CA LEU A 48 12.34 4.34 5.16
C LEU A 48 10.86 4.03 4.98
N LEU A 49 10.07 4.99 4.48
CA LEU A 49 8.66 4.75 4.17
C LEU A 49 8.53 4.10 2.80
N THR A 50 7.57 3.21 2.70
CA THR A 50 7.27 2.49 1.45
C THR A 50 5.89 2.88 0.95
N MET A 51 5.67 2.71 -0.35
CA MET A 51 4.36 2.92 -0.96
C MET A 51 3.53 1.66 -0.82
N ASP A 52 2.34 1.79 -0.26
CA ASP A 52 1.41 0.68 -0.15
C ASP A 52 0.08 1.03 -0.78
N HIS A 53 -0.53 0.04 -1.44
CA HIS A 53 -1.88 0.16 -1.98
C HIS A 53 -2.82 -0.44 -0.94
N ILE A 54 -3.77 0.38 -0.44
CA ILE A 54 -4.73 -0.07 0.57
C ILE A 54 -5.46 -1.31 0.06
N VAL A 55 -5.99 -1.24 -1.17
CA VAL A 55 -6.46 -2.41 -1.89
C VAL A 55 -5.33 -2.83 -2.82
N PRO A 56 -4.74 -4.02 -2.60
CA PRO A 56 -3.60 -4.47 -3.40
C PRO A 56 -3.93 -4.58 -4.88
N LEU A 57 -2.94 -4.36 -5.74
CA LEU A 57 -3.14 -4.45 -7.18
C LEU A 57 -3.63 -5.83 -7.61
N VAL A 58 -3.10 -6.88 -6.99
CA VAL A 58 -3.52 -8.27 -7.29
C VAL A 58 -4.96 -8.55 -6.86
N ARG A 59 -5.53 -7.69 -6.03
CA ARG A 59 -6.92 -7.76 -5.58
C ARG A 59 -7.80 -6.72 -6.27
N GLY A 60 -7.33 -6.14 -7.36
CA GLY A 60 -8.08 -5.18 -8.16
C GLY A 60 -7.89 -3.72 -7.80
N GLY A 61 -6.97 -3.42 -6.90
CA GLY A 61 -6.68 -2.04 -6.54
C GLY A 61 -6.07 -1.24 -7.68
N LYS A 62 -6.17 0.06 -7.59
CA LYS A 62 -5.64 0.98 -8.60
C LYS A 62 -4.59 1.90 -8.00
N SER A 63 -3.68 2.37 -8.85
CA SER A 63 -2.66 3.34 -8.45
C SER A 63 -3.22 4.75 -8.57
N VAL A 64 -4.15 5.04 -7.68
CA VAL A 64 -4.73 6.38 -7.55
C VAL A 64 -4.44 6.89 -6.14
N LYS A 65 -4.37 8.21 -6.01
CA LYS A 65 -3.96 8.82 -4.73
C LYS A 65 -4.78 8.36 -3.54
N SER A 66 -6.07 8.13 -3.72
CA SER A 66 -6.96 7.67 -2.65
C SER A 66 -6.68 6.23 -2.19
N ASN A 67 -5.96 5.46 -2.98
CA ASN A 67 -5.62 4.07 -2.67
C ASN A 67 -4.16 3.87 -2.29
N ILE A 68 -3.40 4.95 -2.15
CA ILE A 68 -1.96 4.88 -1.88
C ILE A 68 -1.64 5.58 -0.57
N VAL A 69 -0.91 4.88 0.28
CA VAL A 69 -0.50 5.39 1.60
C VAL A 69 0.97 5.13 1.84
N THR A 70 1.53 5.85 2.80
CA THR A 70 2.88 5.56 3.30
C THR A 70 2.80 4.49 4.36
N ALA A 71 3.70 3.54 4.31
CA ALA A 71 3.75 2.46 5.29
C ALA A 71 5.18 2.17 5.69
N CYS A 72 5.39 1.87 6.97
CA CYS A 72 6.70 1.40 7.40
C CYS A 72 6.92 0.00 6.83
N LYS A 73 8.17 -0.37 6.68
CA LYS A 73 8.53 -1.66 6.08
C LYS A 73 7.90 -2.84 6.81
N ALA A 74 7.87 -2.77 8.14
CA ALA A 74 7.30 -3.84 8.96
C ALA A 74 5.82 -4.05 8.67
N CYS A 75 5.02 -2.97 8.66
CA CYS A 75 3.59 -3.08 8.36
C CYS A 75 3.35 -3.54 6.93
N ASN A 76 4.12 -3.00 5.98
CA ASN A 76 3.97 -3.38 4.58
C ASN A 76 4.25 -4.87 4.39
N ASN A 77 5.29 -5.40 5.03
CA ASN A 77 5.63 -6.82 4.94
C ASN A 77 4.56 -7.71 5.57
N LYS A 78 3.95 -7.27 6.68
CA LYS A 78 2.91 -8.04 7.35
C LYS A 78 1.59 -8.00 6.58
N LYS A 79 1.24 -6.82 6.05
CA LYS A 79 -0.01 -6.64 5.32
C LYS A 79 -0.02 -7.36 3.99
N LYS A 80 1.08 -7.30 3.25
CA LYS A 80 1.20 -7.92 1.92
C LYS A 80 -0.03 -7.66 1.04
N TYR A 81 -0.80 -8.70 0.73
CA TYR A 81 -1.94 -8.63 -0.18
C TYR A 81 -3.28 -8.60 0.55
N LEU A 82 -3.27 -8.34 1.85
CA LEU A 82 -4.50 -8.32 2.64
C LEU A 82 -5.36 -7.11 2.29
N LEU A 83 -6.67 -7.33 2.21
CA LEU A 83 -7.64 -6.24 2.11
C LEU A 83 -7.80 -5.59 3.49
N PRO A 84 -8.32 -4.34 3.55
CA PRO A 84 -8.49 -3.66 4.84
C PRO A 84 -9.21 -4.50 5.90
N MET A 85 -10.27 -5.19 5.52
CA MET A 85 -11.01 -6.04 6.46
C MET A 85 -10.16 -7.20 6.96
N GLU A 86 -9.40 -7.82 6.07
CA GLU A 86 -8.50 -8.93 6.43
C GLU A 86 -7.38 -8.47 7.33
N TRP A 87 -6.90 -7.25 7.09
CA TRP A 87 -5.85 -6.64 7.93
C TRP A 87 -6.36 -6.41 9.34
N GLU A 88 -7.59 -5.92 9.48
CA GLU A 88 -8.21 -5.72 10.78
C GLU A 88 -8.35 -7.04 11.54
N GLU A 89 -8.81 -8.09 10.85
CA GLU A 89 -8.91 -9.42 11.45
C GLU A 89 -7.55 -9.92 11.92
N TYR A 90 -6.53 -9.72 11.11
CA TYR A 90 -5.17 -10.10 11.47
C TYR A 90 -4.71 -9.39 12.74
N LEU A 91 -4.98 -8.09 12.84
CA LEU A 91 -4.59 -7.32 14.02
C LEU A 91 -5.34 -7.78 15.28
N LEU A 92 -6.62 -8.14 15.14
CA LEU A 92 -7.41 -8.65 16.25
C LEU A 92 -6.87 -9.99 16.75
N ASP A 93 -6.41 -10.83 15.84
CA ASP A 93 -5.84 -12.14 16.20
C ASP A 93 -4.52 -12.02 16.95
N LEU A 94 -3.85 -10.87 16.87
CA LEU A 94 -2.61 -10.63 17.59
C LEU A 94 -2.83 -10.22 19.04
N THR A 95 -4.05 -9.87 19.37
CA THR A 95 -4.42 -9.50 20.75
C THR A 95 -5.13 -10.66 21.42
#